data_e7488885dea5df91e21782a5f465c36b
#
_entry.id   e7488885dea5df91e21782a5f465c36b
#
_cell.length_a   1.000
_cell.length_b   1.000
_cell.length_c   1.000
_cell.angle_alpha   90.00
_cell.angle_beta   90.00
_cell.angle_gamma   90.00
#
_symmetry.space_group_name_H-M   'P 1'
#
loop_
_entity.id
_entity.type
_entity.pdbx_description
1 polymer ?
#
loop_
_entity_poly.entity_id
_entity_poly.type
_entity_poly.pdbx_seq_one_letter_code
_entity_poly.pdbx_strand_id
1 'polypeptide(L)'
;DVYKRQVLSFLETEEGKAYWFDGDSYWRVMVFIPRAKTYETVNPEYSNYAGEAFGNFQAMLADIPETLGETIPDFHNMEFRLKQLREAVAKDAAGRVSEVKYYLDEIEKRADEMCKAERLYREGKLPKRVCHCDTKVNNMMFDEDGKVLCVIDLDLSLIHISEPTRH
;
A
#
# COMPACT_ATOMS: atom_id res chain seq x y z
N ASP A 1 -22.48 15.53 7.96
CA ASP A 1 -22.07 14.14 7.72
C ASP A 1 -20.61 14.02 7.22
N VAL A 2 -19.69 14.59 7.98
CA VAL A 2 -18.25 14.60 7.68
C VAL A 2 -17.66 13.18 7.74
N TYR A 3 -18.23 12.30 8.52
CA TYR A 3 -17.76 10.92 8.70
C TYR A 3 -18.05 9.95 7.53
N LYS A 4 -18.96 10.29 6.63
CA LYS A 4 -19.27 9.46 5.45
C LYS A 4 -18.31 9.66 4.26
N ARG A 5 -17.37 10.58 4.35
CA ARG A 5 -16.48 10.96 3.25
C ARG A 5 -15.11 10.26 3.27
N GLN A 6 -14.82 9.45 4.27
CA GLN A 6 -13.47 8.86 4.44
C GLN A 6 -13.30 7.47 3.83
N VAL A 7 -14.32 6.90 3.22
CA VAL A 7 -14.27 5.55 2.64
C VAL A 7 -14.93 5.56 1.28
N LEU A 8 -14.30 4.87 0.32
CA LEU A 8 -14.90 4.60 -0.99
C LEU A 8 -16.17 3.77 -0.81
N SER A 9 -17.24 4.19 -1.49
CA SER A 9 -18.50 3.44 -1.51
C SER A 9 -18.66 2.73 -2.85
N PHE A 10 -19.02 1.45 -2.79
CA PHE A 10 -19.31 0.63 -3.96
C PHE A 10 -20.82 0.43 -4.07
N LEU A 11 -21.32 0.36 -5.31
CA LEU A 11 -22.69 -0.04 -5.56
C LEU A 11 -22.81 -1.55 -5.36
N GLU A 12 -23.84 -1.96 -4.65
CA GLU A 12 -24.15 -3.38 -4.48
C GLU A 12 -25.00 -3.89 -5.65
N THR A 13 -24.83 -5.14 -5.99
CA THR A 13 -25.71 -5.87 -6.90
C THR A 13 -27.07 -6.11 -6.24
N GLU A 14 -28.06 -6.56 -6.98
CA GLU A 14 -29.37 -6.96 -6.44
C GLU A 14 -29.26 -8.07 -5.38
N GLU A 15 -28.17 -8.84 -5.41
CA GLU A 15 -27.86 -9.89 -4.43
C GLU A 15 -27.09 -9.37 -3.19
N GLY A 16 -26.83 -8.06 -3.09
CA GLY A 16 -26.10 -7.43 -1.99
C GLY A 16 -24.58 -7.64 -2.04
N LYS A 17 -24.01 -7.96 -3.22
CA LYS A 17 -22.56 -8.12 -3.40
C LYS A 17 -21.95 -6.81 -3.90
N ALA A 18 -20.79 -6.42 -3.37
CA ALA A 18 -20.02 -5.26 -3.80
C ALA A 18 -19.28 -5.46 -5.15
N TYR A 19 -19.51 -6.58 -5.82
CA TYR A 19 -18.93 -6.92 -7.12
C TYR A 19 -19.87 -7.80 -7.93
N TRP A 20 -19.67 -7.81 -9.23
CA TRP A 20 -20.33 -8.73 -10.17
C TRP A 20 -19.27 -9.53 -10.93
N PHE A 21 -19.51 -10.84 -11.10
CA PHE A 21 -18.66 -11.75 -11.86
C PHE A 21 -19.40 -12.21 -13.10
N ASP A 22 -18.82 -11.97 -14.29
CA ASP A 22 -19.44 -12.30 -15.58
C ASP A 22 -19.10 -13.70 -16.10
N GLY A 23 -18.31 -14.48 -15.32
CA GLY A 23 -17.81 -15.79 -15.71
C GLY A 23 -16.33 -15.79 -16.06
N ASP A 24 -15.74 -14.63 -16.29
CA ASP A 24 -14.33 -14.43 -16.63
C ASP A 24 -13.68 -13.35 -15.74
N SER A 25 -14.36 -12.24 -15.55
CA SER A 25 -13.84 -11.05 -14.86
C SER A 25 -14.73 -10.59 -13.71
N TYR A 26 -14.11 -9.95 -12.73
CA TYR A 26 -14.80 -9.30 -11.62
C TYR A 26 -14.96 -7.80 -11.91
N TRP A 27 -16.16 -7.29 -11.73
CA TRP A 27 -16.53 -5.90 -11.95
C TRP A 27 -17.04 -5.27 -10.67
N ARG A 28 -16.68 -4.04 -10.42
CA ARG A 28 -17.26 -3.24 -9.34
C ARG A 28 -17.45 -1.80 -9.80
N VAL A 29 -18.47 -1.15 -9.27
CA VAL A 29 -18.79 0.24 -9.58
C VAL A 29 -18.66 1.06 -8.30
N MET A 30 -17.79 2.07 -8.33
CA MET A 30 -17.63 3.02 -7.22
C MET A 30 -18.53 4.23 -7.41
N VAL A 31 -19.04 4.75 -6.30
CA VAL A 31 -19.73 6.04 -6.29
C VAL A 31 -18.73 7.15 -6.64
N PHE A 32 -19.01 7.90 -7.68
CA PHE A 32 -18.17 9.01 -8.09
C PHE A 32 -18.21 10.14 -7.06
N ILE A 33 -17.06 10.66 -6.69
CA ILE A 33 -16.92 11.80 -5.76
C ILE A 33 -16.75 13.07 -6.60
N PRO A 34 -17.79 13.91 -6.74
CA PRO A 34 -17.71 15.10 -7.57
C PRO A 34 -16.75 16.14 -6.98
N ARG A 35 -16.05 16.85 -7.86
CA ARG A 35 -15.10 17.93 -7.52
C ARG A 35 -13.88 17.51 -6.70
N ALA A 36 -13.69 16.21 -6.47
CA ALA A 36 -12.47 15.72 -5.87
C ALA A 36 -11.27 15.87 -6.81
N LYS A 37 -10.10 16.13 -6.23
CA LYS A 37 -8.82 16.27 -6.94
C LYS A 37 -7.80 15.30 -6.39
N THR A 38 -6.85 14.90 -7.23
CA THR A 38 -5.64 14.18 -6.83
C THR A 38 -4.42 15.02 -7.20
N TYR A 39 -3.31 14.82 -6.51
CA TYR A 39 -2.05 15.53 -6.77
C TYR A 39 -0.95 14.51 -7.04
N GLU A 40 -0.10 14.80 -8.03
CA GLU A 40 1.05 13.95 -8.39
C GLU A 40 2.33 14.39 -7.68
N THR A 41 2.42 15.67 -7.34
CA THR A 41 3.60 16.25 -6.69
C THR A 41 3.33 16.52 -5.23
N VAL A 42 4.34 16.22 -4.40
CA VAL A 42 4.31 16.48 -2.96
C VAL A 42 4.96 17.81 -2.63
N ASN A 43 4.43 18.46 -1.62
CA ASN A 43 5.05 19.53 -0.88
C ASN A 43 5.00 19.18 0.63
N PRO A 44 5.62 19.94 1.52
CA PRO A 44 5.59 19.63 2.96
C PRO A 44 4.19 19.48 3.54
N GLU A 45 3.22 20.29 3.09
CA GLU A 45 1.84 20.25 3.54
C GLU A 45 1.14 18.95 3.10
N TYR A 46 1.22 18.60 1.81
CA TYR A 46 0.62 17.35 1.31
C TYR A 46 1.32 16.10 1.85
N SER A 47 2.61 16.18 2.15
CA SER A 47 3.33 15.09 2.83
C SER A 47 2.79 14.88 4.25
N ASN A 48 2.47 15.95 4.97
CA ASN A 48 1.84 15.85 6.28
C ASN A 48 0.43 15.24 6.19
N TYR A 49 -0.39 15.71 5.24
CA TYR A 49 -1.72 15.13 5.01
C TYR A 49 -1.65 13.65 4.63
N ALA A 50 -0.66 13.25 3.85
CA ALA A 50 -0.44 11.85 3.51
C ALA A 50 -0.14 11.01 4.76
N GLY A 51 0.77 11.46 5.60
CA GLY A 51 1.10 10.78 6.85
C GLY A 51 -0.13 10.63 7.76
N GLU A 52 -0.92 11.69 7.91
CA GLU A 52 -2.14 11.69 8.71
C GLU A 52 -3.22 10.77 8.12
N ALA A 53 -3.48 10.84 6.82
CA ALA A 53 -4.51 10.05 6.16
C ALA A 53 -4.20 8.54 6.21
N PHE A 54 -2.96 8.15 5.89
CA PHE A 54 -2.57 6.74 5.94
C PHE A 54 -2.42 6.22 7.37
N GLY A 55 -2.01 7.07 8.31
CA GLY A 55 -2.03 6.73 9.74
C GLY A 55 -3.45 6.47 10.25
N ASN A 56 -4.41 7.31 9.90
CA ASN A 56 -5.82 7.13 10.21
C ASN A 56 -6.41 5.88 9.54
N PHE A 57 -6.04 5.61 8.30
CA PHE A 57 -6.44 4.37 7.59
C PHE A 57 -6.00 3.12 8.37
N GLN A 58 -4.73 3.06 8.80
CA GLN A 58 -4.24 1.95 9.61
C GLN A 58 -4.93 1.86 10.99
N ALA A 59 -5.21 3.00 11.61
CA ALA A 59 -5.89 3.04 12.90
C ALA A 59 -7.34 2.52 12.82
N MET A 60 -8.07 2.88 11.77
CA MET A 60 -9.45 2.41 11.53
C MET A 60 -9.53 0.89 11.30
N LEU A 61 -8.46 0.28 10.80
CA LEU A 61 -8.41 -1.15 10.48
C LEU A 61 -7.61 -1.98 11.49
N ALA A 62 -7.25 -1.36 12.64
CA ALA A 62 -6.38 -2.00 13.62
C ALA A 62 -7.03 -3.22 14.31
N ASP A 63 -8.36 -3.23 14.41
CA ASP A 63 -9.17 -4.25 15.08
C ASP A 63 -10.09 -5.03 14.14
N ILE A 64 -9.79 -4.99 12.84
CA ILE A 64 -10.56 -5.76 11.84
C ILE A 64 -10.46 -7.26 12.18
N PRO A 65 -11.59 -7.96 12.38
CA PRO A 65 -11.59 -9.35 12.81
C PRO A 65 -11.26 -10.32 11.66
N GLU A 66 -11.43 -9.89 10.42
CA GLU A 66 -11.21 -10.71 9.24
C GLU A 66 -9.72 -10.80 8.91
N THR A 67 -9.31 -11.98 8.46
CA THR A 67 -7.98 -12.18 7.90
C THR A 67 -8.00 -11.88 6.41
N LEU A 68 -7.31 -10.83 6.00
CA LEU A 68 -7.12 -10.52 4.58
C LEU A 68 -6.07 -11.45 3.98
N GLY A 69 -6.37 -11.98 2.79
CA GLY A 69 -5.39 -12.73 1.99
C GLY A 69 -4.36 -11.80 1.34
N GLU A 70 -3.23 -12.37 0.97
CA GLU A 70 -2.25 -11.67 0.13
C GLU A 70 -2.66 -11.77 -1.34
N THR A 71 -2.99 -10.65 -1.97
CA THR A 71 -3.32 -10.59 -3.41
C THR A 71 -2.12 -10.99 -4.26
N ILE A 72 -0.92 -10.55 -3.87
CA ILE A 72 0.36 -10.93 -4.47
C ILE A 72 1.26 -11.46 -3.35
N PRO A 73 1.50 -12.78 -3.28
CA PRO A 73 2.34 -13.36 -2.23
C PRO A 73 3.73 -12.72 -2.19
N ASP A 74 4.21 -12.46 -0.98
CA ASP A 74 5.54 -11.90 -0.70
C ASP A 74 5.82 -10.56 -1.42
N PHE A 75 4.78 -9.79 -1.81
CA PHE A 75 4.95 -8.56 -2.61
C PHE A 75 5.89 -7.56 -1.93
N HIS A 76 5.73 -7.35 -0.63
CA HIS A 76 6.56 -6.44 0.17
C HIS A 76 7.59 -7.16 1.05
N ASN A 77 7.77 -8.47 0.92
CA ASN A 77 8.78 -9.20 1.67
C ASN A 77 10.18 -8.86 1.14
N MET A 78 10.93 -8.07 1.89
CA MET A 78 12.22 -7.56 1.46
C MET A 78 13.28 -8.65 1.33
N GLU A 79 13.27 -9.68 2.17
CA GLU A 79 14.18 -10.82 2.07
C GLU A 79 13.95 -11.58 0.75
N PHE A 80 12.69 -11.77 0.38
CA PHE A 80 12.32 -12.40 -0.88
C PHE A 80 12.73 -11.53 -2.09
N ARG A 81 12.52 -10.21 -2.03
CA ARG A 81 12.93 -9.29 -3.09
C ARG A 81 14.44 -9.24 -3.28
N LEU A 82 15.22 -9.23 -2.20
CA LEU A 82 16.69 -9.31 -2.27
C LEU A 82 17.16 -10.63 -2.89
N LYS A 83 16.53 -11.74 -2.54
CA LYS A 83 16.83 -13.03 -3.18
C LYS A 83 16.59 -12.98 -4.69
N GLN A 84 15.42 -12.47 -5.12
CA GLN A 84 15.09 -12.31 -6.54
C GLN A 84 16.10 -11.40 -7.26
N LEU A 85 16.48 -10.27 -6.63
CA LEU A 85 17.48 -9.36 -7.18
C LEU A 85 18.83 -10.07 -7.40
N ARG A 86 19.33 -10.77 -6.39
CA ARG A 86 20.60 -11.51 -6.46
C ARG A 86 20.59 -12.60 -7.54
N GLU A 87 19.49 -13.31 -7.68
CA GLU A 87 19.30 -14.30 -8.76
C GLU A 87 19.29 -13.64 -10.15
N ALA A 88 18.63 -12.48 -10.29
CA ALA A 88 18.62 -11.72 -11.54
C ALA A 88 20.01 -11.17 -11.89
N VAL A 89 20.74 -10.65 -10.92
CA VAL A 89 22.13 -10.19 -11.09
C VAL A 89 23.05 -11.33 -11.49
N ALA A 90 22.94 -12.50 -10.85
CA ALA A 90 23.76 -13.66 -11.18
C ALA A 90 23.49 -14.20 -12.60
N LYS A 91 22.27 -14.07 -13.09
CA LYS A 91 21.90 -14.47 -14.47
C LYS A 91 22.36 -13.48 -15.52
N ASP A 92 22.38 -12.18 -15.20
CA ASP A 92 22.69 -11.07 -16.10
C ASP A 92 22.09 -11.24 -17.52
N ALA A 93 20.83 -11.61 -17.59
CA ALA A 93 20.18 -12.02 -18.85
C ALA A 93 20.21 -10.95 -19.95
N ALA A 94 20.29 -9.67 -19.57
CA ALA A 94 20.39 -8.53 -20.49
C ALA A 94 21.83 -8.03 -20.69
N GLY A 95 22.83 -8.59 -19.99
CA GLY A 95 24.23 -8.14 -20.04
C GLY A 95 24.45 -6.72 -19.48
N ARG A 96 23.56 -6.22 -18.61
CA ARG A 96 23.56 -4.83 -18.16
C ARG A 96 23.91 -4.63 -16.69
N VAL A 97 24.32 -5.67 -15.98
CA VAL A 97 24.67 -5.57 -14.55
C VAL A 97 25.79 -4.56 -14.30
N SER A 98 26.78 -4.48 -15.22
CA SER A 98 27.87 -3.52 -15.09
C SER A 98 27.41 -2.05 -15.12
N GLU A 99 26.32 -1.73 -15.85
CA GLU A 99 25.79 -0.36 -15.96
C GLU A 99 25.14 0.12 -14.64
N VAL A 100 24.65 -0.83 -13.83
CA VAL A 100 23.91 -0.53 -12.58
C VAL A 100 24.70 -0.94 -11.32
N LYS A 101 25.97 -1.30 -11.46
CA LYS A 101 26.80 -1.81 -10.37
C LYS A 101 26.77 -0.92 -9.14
N TYR A 102 26.84 0.41 -9.30
CA TYR A 102 26.77 1.36 -8.19
C TYR A 102 25.51 1.16 -7.34
N TYR A 103 24.34 1.03 -7.99
CA TYR A 103 23.07 0.86 -7.28
C TYR A 103 22.97 -0.50 -6.60
N LEU A 104 23.52 -1.56 -7.21
CA LEU A 104 23.58 -2.90 -6.61
C LEU A 104 24.44 -2.89 -5.34
N ASP A 105 25.63 -2.27 -5.41
CA ASP A 105 26.50 -2.13 -4.24
C ASP A 105 25.84 -1.33 -3.10
N GLU A 106 25.07 -0.28 -3.44
CA GLU A 106 24.33 0.52 -2.45
C GLU A 106 23.15 -0.25 -1.83
N ILE A 107 22.47 -1.10 -2.59
CA ILE A 107 21.42 -1.98 -2.06
C ILE A 107 22.04 -3.02 -1.12
N GLU A 108 23.13 -3.67 -1.53
CA GLU A 108 23.79 -4.70 -0.69
C GLU A 108 24.32 -4.12 0.63
N LYS A 109 24.85 -2.89 0.64
CA LYS A 109 25.25 -2.21 1.88
C LYS A 109 24.10 -2.03 2.87
N ARG A 110 22.86 -1.90 2.38
CA ARG A 110 21.66 -1.66 3.18
C ARG A 110 20.80 -2.92 3.37
N ALA A 111 21.18 -4.04 2.79
CA ALA A 111 20.38 -5.25 2.74
C ALA A 111 19.92 -5.73 4.14
N ASP A 112 20.80 -5.71 5.12
CA ASP A 112 20.46 -6.13 6.49
C ASP A 112 19.45 -5.18 7.16
N GLU A 113 19.62 -3.87 6.99
CA GLU A 113 18.67 -2.87 7.53
C GLU A 113 17.31 -2.95 6.81
N MET A 114 17.30 -3.17 5.50
CA MET A 114 16.08 -3.32 4.72
C MET A 114 15.26 -4.55 5.15
N CYS A 115 15.92 -5.63 5.60
CA CYS A 115 15.25 -6.85 6.10
C CYS A 115 14.86 -6.79 7.59
N LYS A 116 15.09 -5.66 8.25
CA LYS A 116 14.87 -5.52 9.69
C LYS A 116 13.41 -5.76 10.10
N ALA A 117 12.45 -5.30 9.29
CA ALA A 117 11.03 -5.49 9.59
C ALA A 117 10.65 -6.97 9.64
N GLU A 118 11.10 -7.78 8.68
CA GLU A 118 10.86 -9.22 8.63
C GLU A 118 11.48 -9.94 9.85
N ARG A 119 12.67 -9.54 10.23
CA ARG A 119 13.35 -10.07 11.41
C ARG A 119 12.59 -9.75 12.70
N LEU A 120 12.22 -8.48 12.90
CA LEU A 120 11.46 -8.04 14.08
C LEU A 120 10.08 -8.69 14.16
N TYR A 121 9.44 -8.96 13.04
CA TYR A 121 8.18 -9.71 13.01
C TYR A 121 8.39 -11.15 13.51
N ARG A 122 9.40 -11.86 13.00
CA ARG A 122 9.71 -13.23 13.47
C ARG A 122 10.07 -13.30 14.94
N GLU A 123 10.66 -12.22 15.48
CA GLU A 123 10.97 -12.08 16.90
C GLU A 123 9.76 -11.65 17.75
N GLY A 124 8.59 -11.45 17.14
CA GLY A 124 7.38 -11.01 17.85
C GLY A 124 7.40 -9.54 18.30
N LYS A 125 8.35 -8.74 17.80
CA LYS A 125 8.53 -7.33 18.16
C LYS A 125 7.70 -6.37 17.29
N LEU A 126 7.34 -6.77 16.08
CA LEU A 126 6.45 -6.02 15.20
C LEU A 126 5.22 -6.86 14.88
N PRO A 127 4.00 -6.31 15.00
CA PRO A 127 2.78 -6.97 14.58
C PRO A 127 2.58 -6.85 13.07
N LYS A 128 1.81 -7.77 12.49
CA LYS A 128 1.17 -7.54 11.18
C LYS A 128 -0.07 -6.67 11.37
N ARG A 129 -0.30 -5.75 10.45
CA ARG A 129 -1.48 -4.87 10.39
C ARG A 129 -1.97 -4.75 8.95
N VAL A 130 -3.21 -4.32 8.78
CA VAL A 130 -3.69 -3.93 7.46
C VAL A 130 -2.98 -2.65 7.05
N CYS A 131 -2.27 -2.72 5.94
CA CYS A 131 -1.53 -1.61 5.35
C CYS A 131 -2.06 -1.34 3.96
N HIS A 132 -2.01 -0.10 3.53
CA HIS A 132 -2.38 0.30 2.18
C HIS A 132 -1.39 -0.23 1.12
N CYS A 133 -0.12 -0.32 1.47
CA CYS A 133 0.99 -0.83 0.67
C CYS A 133 1.38 -0.01 -0.58
N ASP A 134 0.70 1.11 -0.85
CA ASP A 134 1.05 2.08 -1.89
C ASP A 134 0.73 3.51 -1.42
N THR A 135 1.45 3.95 -0.36
CA THR A 135 1.21 5.21 0.34
C THR A 135 1.81 6.41 -0.41
N LYS A 136 1.18 6.81 -1.50
CA LYS A 136 1.56 7.98 -2.30
C LYS A 136 0.42 9.01 -2.33
N VAL A 137 0.75 10.29 -2.54
CA VAL A 137 -0.21 11.41 -2.51
C VAL A 137 -1.32 11.26 -3.55
N ASN A 138 -1.03 10.71 -4.72
CA ASN A 138 -2.04 10.47 -5.75
C ASN A 138 -3.02 9.32 -5.42
N ASN A 139 -2.79 8.57 -4.33
CA ASN A 139 -3.75 7.63 -3.76
C ASN A 139 -4.62 8.26 -2.66
N MET A 140 -4.72 9.59 -2.66
CA MET A 140 -5.65 10.35 -1.85
C MET A 140 -6.48 11.28 -2.72
N MET A 141 -7.73 11.48 -2.34
CA MET A 141 -8.60 12.51 -2.90
C MET A 141 -8.71 13.68 -1.95
N PHE A 142 -8.71 14.87 -2.52
CA PHE A 142 -8.84 16.14 -1.81
C PHE A 142 -10.09 16.88 -2.29
N ASP A 143 -10.71 17.67 -1.42
CA ASP A 143 -11.77 18.57 -1.80
C ASP A 143 -11.23 19.86 -2.44
N GLU A 144 -12.15 20.79 -2.75
CA GLU A 144 -11.80 22.07 -3.39
C GLU A 144 -10.94 22.97 -2.48
N ASP A 145 -11.05 22.79 -1.16
CA ASP A 145 -10.28 23.52 -0.13
C ASP A 145 -8.93 22.84 0.20
N GLY A 146 -8.59 21.75 -0.46
CA GLY A 146 -7.36 21.00 -0.25
C GLY A 146 -7.36 20.06 0.96
N LYS A 147 -8.53 19.77 1.54
CA LYS A 147 -8.66 18.81 2.63
C LYS A 147 -8.79 17.39 2.10
N VAL A 148 -8.18 16.44 2.80
CA VAL A 148 -8.30 15.01 2.46
C VAL A 148 -9.75 14.55 2.59
N LEU A 149 -10.27 13.95 1.52
CA LEU A 149 -11.60 13.33 1.48
C LEU A 149 -11.52 11.84 1.81
N CYS A 150 -10.68 11.12 1.11
CA CYS A 150 -10.50 9.67 1.32
C CYS A 150 -9.19 9.16 0.71
N VAL A 151 -8.78 7.99 1.18
CA VAL A 151 -7.73 7.16 0.58
C VAL A 151 -8.37 6.30 -0.49
N ILE A 152 -7.69 6.12 -1.62
CA ILE A 152 -8.13 5.35 -2.79
C ILE A 152 -7.08 4.32 -3.20
N ASP A 153 -7.39 3.49 -4.20
CA ASP A 153 -6.48 2.44 -4.71
C ASP A 153 -6.13 1.39 -3.64
N LEU A 154 -7.16 0.74 -3.11
CA LEU A 154 -7.04 -0.25 -2.03
C LEU A 154 -6.64 -1.66 -2.54
N ASP A 155 -6.37 -1.82 -3.83
CA ASP A 155 -6.17 -3.13 -4.46
C ASP A 155 -4.88 -3.83 -4.00
N LEU A 156 -3.91 -3.08 -3.48
CA LEU A 156 -2.69 -3.61 -2.86
C LEU A 156 -2.78 -3.70 -1.33
N SER A 157 -3.91 -3.31 -0.73
CA SER A 157 -4.08 -3.36 0.73
C SER A 157 -4.08 -4.81 1.22
N LEU A 158 -3.20 -5.11 2.15
CA LEU A 158 -3.01 -6.45 2.70
C LEU A 158 -2.52 -6.38 4.15
N ILE A 159 -2.50 -7.53 4.84
CA ILE A 159 -1.87 -7.63 6.16
C ILE A 159 -0.37 -7.70 5.98
N HIS A 160 0.31 -6.63 6.40
CA HIS A 160 1.76 -6.51 6.30
C HIS A 160 2.39 -6.17 7.66
N ILE A 161 3.71 -6.34 7.76
CA ILE A 161 4.47 -5.93 8.94
C ILE A 161 4.55 -4.40 8.93
N SER A 162 4.07 -3.77 9.99
CA SER A 162 4.17 -2.31 10.14
C SER A 162 4.55 -1.93 11.56
N GLU A 163 5.21 -0.79 11.69
CA GLU A 163 5.45 -0.21 13.01
C GLU A 163 4.13 0.20 13.66
N PRO A 164 4.00 0.05 15.00
CA PRO A 164 2.85 0.56 15.71
C PRO A 164 2.78 2.08 15.51
N THR A 165 1.61 2.57 15.07
CA THR A 165 1.35 4.01 15.04
C THR A 165 1.55 4.57 16.45
N ARG A 166 2.51 5.47 16.62
CA ARG A 166 2.61 6.23 17.85
C ARG A 166 1.45 7.22 17.89
N HIS A 167 0.61 7.09 18.87
CA HIS A 167 -0.42 8.08 19.21
C HIS A 167 0.25 9.29 19.86
#